data_f68518deb2785e27d30c8a2aea1e1eed
#
_entry.id   f68518deb2785e27d30c8a2aea1e1eed
#
_cell.length_a   1.000
_cell.length_b   1.000
_cell.length_c   1.000
_cell.angle_alpha   90.00
_cell.angle_beta   90.00
_cell.angle_gamma   90.00
#
_symmetry.space_group_name_H-M   'P 1'
#
loop_
_entity.id
_entity.type
_entity.pdbx_description
1 polymer ?
#
loop_
_entity_poly.entity_id
_entity_poly.type
_entity_poly.pdbx_seq_one_letter_code
_entity_poly.pdbx_strand_id
1 'polypeptide(L)'
;LNPIIDTNILKERYNNIESFLEKKLDVPIYKIVEYNLGKILDIERLHRKLSLKLLNPCDFGGLDLSYENILEILNIENETINKLKPKQDIIDKFKSFINKYKEDFDIVNIVKYNLDKITSSFFNRNICKEIDNVQDTINNIHSIYDKLIKKFSNLIEVDKNSLLKLEHNDRDGYYLSLTNKRANILKS
;
A
#
# COMPACT_ATOMS: atom_id res chain seq x y z
N LEU A 1 11.91 -28.98 -27.69
CA LEU A 1 12.54 -29.49 -26.45
C LEU A 1 13.84 -30.19 -26.86
N ASN A 2 14.99 -29.62 -26.51
CA ASN A 2 16.29 -30.27 -26.73
C ASN A 2 16.60 -31.11 -25.49
N PRO A 3 16.63 -32.45 -25.57
CA PRO A 3 17.01 -33.28 -24.46
C PRO A 3 18.49 -33.06 -24.11
N ILE A 4 18.77 -33.00 -22.80
CA ILE A 4 20.13 -32.85 -22.30
C ILE A 4 20.74 -34.22 -22.21
N ILE A 5 21.87 -34.45 -22.91
CA ILE A 5 22.60 -35.71 -22.93
C ILE A 5 23.78 -35.68 -21.96
N ASP A 6 24.28 -34.50 -21.60
CA ASP A 6 25.39 -34.34 -20.66
C ASP A 6 24.98 -34.74 -19.26
N THR A 7 25.59 -35.80 -18.75
CA THR A 7 25.31 -36.36 -17.42
C THR A 7 25.70 -35.43 -16.28
N ASN A 8 26.68 -34.52 -16.47
CA ASN A 8 27.08 -33.56 -15.45
C ASN A 8 26.02 -32.48 -15.29
N ILE A 9 25.50 -31.98 -16.41
CA ILE A 9 24.40 -30.99 -16.40
C ILE A 9 23.13 -31.60 -15.77
N LEU A 10 22.86 -32.89 -16.07
CA LEU A 10 21.71 -33.60 -15.49
C LEU A 10 21.87 -33.74 -13.98
N LYS A 11 23.06 -34.17 -13.52
CA LYS A 11 23.35 -34.27 -12.08
C LYS A 11 23.20 -32.93 -11.35
N GLU A 12 23.72 -31.85 -11.92
CA GLU A 12 23.58 -30.52 -11.36
C GLU A 12 22.11 -30.13 -11.24
N ARG A 13 21.29 -30.40 -12.26
CA ARG A 13 19.85 -30.14 -12.19
C ARG A 13 19.15 -30.94 -11.11
N TYR A 14 19.47 -32.21 -10.96
CA TYR A 14 18.91 -33.04 -9.87
C TYR A 14 19.33 -32.54 -8.50
N ASN A 15 20.59 -32.16 -8.32
CA ASN A 15 21.06 -31.57 -7.07
C ASN A 15 20.34 -30.26 -6.73
N ASN A 16 20.10 -29.42 -7.73
CA ASN A 16 19.33 -28.20 -7.54
C ASN A 16 17.89 -28.49 -7.14
N ILE A 17 17.22 -29.50 -7.75
CA ILE A 17 15.88 -29.91 -7.37
C ILE A 17 15.88 -30.44 -5.94
N GLU A 18 16.85 -31.30 -5.58
CA GLU A 18 16.98 -31.88 -4.25
C GLU A 18 17.15 -30.80 -3.18
N SER A 19 17.96 -29.77 -3.45
CA SER A 19 18.15 -28.65 -2.53
C SER A 19 16.85 -27.87 -2.26
N PHE A 20 15.93 -27.77 -3.24
CA PHE A 20 14.62 -27.15 -3.05
C PHE A 20 13.63 -28.04 -2.25
N LEU A 21 13.87 -29.36 -2.15
CA LEU A 21 13.09 -30.25 -1.32
C LEU A 21 13.51 -30.21 0.16
N GLU A 22 14.67 -29.63 0.48
CA GLU A 22 15.10 -29.40 1.85
C GLU A 22 14.04 -28.60 2.62
N LYS A 23 13.92 -28.89 3.92
CA LYS A 23 12.92 -28.25 4.77
C LYS A 23 13.54 -27.14 5.61
N LYS A 24 12.84 -26.00 5.68
CA LYS A 24 13.06 -24.94 6.64
C LYS A 24 11.80 -24.83 7.50
N LEU A 25 11.93 -25.02 8.81
CA LEU A 25 10.79 -25.05 9.76
C LEU A 25 9.68 -26.02 9.31
N ASP A 26 10.04 -27.24 8.93
CA ASP A 26 9.16 -28.30 8.41
C ASP A 26 8.45 -28.01 7.08
N VAL A 27 8.74 -26.87 6.45
CA VAL A 27 8.21 -26.51 5.13
C VAL A 27 9.30 -26.66 4.06
N PRO A 28 9.05 -27.37 2.95
CA PRO A 28 10.00 -27.43 1.84
C PRO A 28 10.28 -26.05 1.26
N ILE A 29 11.54 -25.79 0.92
CA ILE A 29 11.99 -24.49 0.42
C ILE A 29 11.22 -24.07 -0.85
N TYR A 30 10.93 -25.03 -1.76
CA TYR A 30 10.17 -24.71 -2.96
C TYR A 30 8.79 -24.13 -2.67
N LYS A 31 8.11 -24.56 -1.59
CA LYS A 31 6.82 -24.00 -1.20
C LYS A 31 6.93 -22.56 -0.70
N ILE A 32 8.01 -22.25 0.00
CA ILE A 32 8.26 -20.87 0.46
C ILE A 32 8.52 -19.98 -0.76
N VAL A 33 9.31 -20.45 -1.72
CA VAL A 33 9.59 -19.72 -2.96
C VAL A 33 8.33 -19.56 -3.80
N GLU A 34 7.55 -20.62 -4.01
CA GLU A 34 6.28 -20.59 -4.75
C GLU A 34 5.28 -19.58 -4.15
N TYR A 35 5.13 -19.60 -2.82
CA TYR A 35 4.26 -18.67 -2.12
C TYR A 35 4.66 -17.20 -2.33
N ASN A 36 5.95 -16.89 -2.23
CA ASN A 36 6.44 -15.52 -2.44
C ASN A 36 6.36 -15.13 -3.92
N LEU A 37 6.73 -16.02 -4.85
CA LEU A 37 6.60 -15.77 -6.29
C LEU A 37 5.16 -15.50 -6.70
N GLY A 38 4.20 -16.22 -6.12
CA GLY A 38 2.78 -16.03 -6.39
C GLY A 38 2.23 -14.66 -5.97
N LYS A 39 2.95 -13.92 -5.13
CA LYS A 39 2.58 -12.57 -4.69
C LYS A 39 3.26 -11.45 -5.48
N ILE A 40 4.22 -11.77 -6.33
CA ILE A 40 4.91 -10.81 -7.16
C ILE A 40 4.02 -10.47 -8.36
N LEU A 41 3.68 -9.21 -8.48
CA LEU A 41 2.90 -8.68 -9.59
C LEU A 41 3.79 -8.50 -10.84
N ASP A 42 3.18 -8.12 -11.95
CA ASP A 42 3.88 -7.72 -13.17
C ASP A 42 4.63 -6.40 -12.95
N ILE A 43 5.84 -6.50 -12.39
CA ILE A 43 6.70 -5.37 -12.02
C ILE A 43 7.06 -4.53 -13.25
N GLU A 44 7.32 -5.17 -14.38
CA GLU A 44 7.68 -4.46 -15.62
C GLU A 44 6.55 -3.55 -16.08
N ARG A 45 5.32 -4.05 -16.08
CA ARG A 45 4.13 -3.27 -16.40
C ARG A 45 3.91 -2.13 -15.41
N LEU A 46 4.11 -2.38 -14.11
CA LEU A 46 3.96 -1.35 -13.07
C LEU A 46 5.04 -0.27 -13.19
N HIS A 47 6.29 -0.62 -13.45
CA HIS A 47 7.36 0.35 -13.73
C HIS A 47 7.07 1.19 -14.97
N ARG A 48 6.52 0.57 -16.03
CA ARG A 48 6.09 1.30 -17.22
C ARG A 48 4.99 2.32 -16.90
N LYS A 49 3.97 1.92 -16.12
CA LYS A 49 2.93 2.85 -15.65
C LYS A 49 3.53 4.00 -14.83
N LEU A 50 4.50 3.70 -13.96
CA LEU A 50 5.20 4.70 -13.16
C LEU A 50 5.93 5.72 -14.05
N SER A 51 6.69 5.24 -15.03
CA SER A 51 7.43 6.09 -15.99
C SER A 51 6.49 6.98 -16.80
N LEU A 52 5.29 6.50 -17.11
CA LEU A 52 4.26 7.24 -17.83
C LEU A 52 3.41 8.16 -16.91
N LYS A 53 3.68 8.19 -15.60
CA LYS A 53 2.90 8.91 -14.58
C LYS A 53 1.42 8.47 -14.52
N LEU A 54 1.15 7.20 -14.79
CA LEU A 54 -0.18 6.58 -14.80
C LEU A 54 -0.34 5.51 -13.72
N LEU A 55 0.62 5.40 -12.81
CA LEU A 55 0.55 4.45 -11.71
C LEU A 55 -0.46 4.95 -10.67
N ASN A 56 -1.45 4.11 -10.32
CA ASN A 56 -2.33 4.41 -9.20
C ASN A 56 -1.60 4.24 -7.85
N PRO A 57 -1.97 4.99 -6.82
CA PRO A 57 -1.41 4.80 -5.49
C PRO A 57 -1.56 3.35 -4.98
N CYS A 58 -2.69 2.71 -5.19
CA CYS A 58 -2.89 1.29 -4.84
C CYS A 58 -1.97 0.33 -5.63
N ASP A 59 -1.68 0.62 -6.91
CA ASP A 59 -0.71 -0.15 -7.71
C ASP A 59 0.72 -0.01 -7.12
N PHE A 60 1.05 1.14 -6.53
CA PHE A 60 2.34 1.35 -5.87
C PHE A 60 2.48 0.48 -4.61
N GLY A 61 1.41 0.35 -3.82
CA GLY A 61 1.39 -0.60 -2.71
C GLY A 61 1.57 -2.06 -3.15
N GLY A 62 0.99 -2.43 -4.31
CA GLY A 62 1.22 -3.74 -4.92
C GLY A 62 2.67 -3.96 -5.37
N LEU A 63 3.33 -2.88 -5.83
CA LEU A 63 4.75 -2.88 -6.18
C LEU A 63 5.63 -3.07 -4.95
N ASP A 64 5.33 -2.36 -3.85
CA ASP A 64 6.00 -2.53 -2.56
C ASP A 64 5.89 -3.97 -2.05
N LEU A 65 4.69 -4.54 -2.06
CA LEU A 65 4.47 -5.94 -1.67
C LEU A 65 5.31 -6.91 -2.54
N SER A 66 5.44 -6.63 -3.84
CA SER A 66 6.25 -7.43 -4.74
C SER A 66 7.74 -7.36 -4.37
N TYR A 67 8.24 -6.18 -4.02
CA TYR A 67 9.63 -5.98 -3.58
C TYR A 67 9.92 -6.69 -2.26
N GLU A 68 9.00 -6.64 -1.30
CA GLU A 68 9.14 -7.37 -0.03
C GLU A 68 9.22 -8.88 -0.28
N ASN A 69 8.35 -9.44 -1.13
CA ASN A 69 8.41 -10.87 -1.45
C ASN A 69 9.70 -11.26 -2.19
N ILE A 70 10.27 -10.37 -3.02
CA ILE A 70 11.60 -10.58 -3.61
C ILE A 70 12.68 -10.62 -2.51
N LEU A 71 12.65 -9.69 -1.55
CA LEU A 71 13.62 -9.70 -0.44
C LEU A 71 13.48 -10.96 0.41
N GLU A 72 12.27 -11.44 0.66
CA GLU A 72 12.04 -12.70 1.37
C GLU A 72 12.70 -13.90 0.66
N ILE A 73 12.56 -13.97 -0.69
CA ILE A 73 13.24 -15.02 -1.48
C ILE A 73 14.76 -14.86 -1.39
N LEU A 74 15.29 -13.65 -1.51
CA LEU A 74 16.73 -13.38 -1.43
C LEU A 74 17.31 -13.69 -0.04
N ASN A 75 16.51 -13.66 1.01
CA ASN A 75 16.92 -14.00 2.38
C ASN A 75 16.84 -15.51 2.69
N ILE A 76 16.39 -16.35 1.76
CA ILE A 76 16.38 -17.80 1.97
C ILE A 76 17.82 -18.31 1.87
N GLU A 77 18.29 -18.97 2.91
CA GLU A 77 19.56 -19.68 2.91
C GLU A 77 19.39 -21.05 2.25
N ASN A 78 19.82 -21.15 0.99
CA ASN A 78 19.79 -22.38 0.18
C ASN A 78 20.89 -22.29 -0.89
N GLU A 79 21.58 -23.40 -1.14
CA GLU A 79 22.72 -23.43 -2.04
C GLU A 79 22.36 -22.99 -3.48
N THR A 80 21.23 -23.49 -4.01
CA THR A 80 20.78 -23.15 -5.35
C THR A 80 20.35 -21.69 -5.45
N ILE A 81 19.60 -21.18 -4.46
CA ILE A 81 19.19 -19.78 -4.41
C ILE A 81 20.41 -18.88 -4.29
N ASN A 82 21.41 -19.24 -3.46
CA ASN A 82 22.63 -18.46 -3.29
C ASN A 82 23.43 -18.33 -4.60
N LYS A 83 23.43 -19.37 -5.44
CA LYS A 83 24.04 -19.32 -6.80
C LYS A 83 23.31 -18.35 -7.75
N LEU A 84 22.00 -18.17 -7.55
CA LEU A 84 21.15 -17.32 -8.40
C LEU A 84 21.04 -15.88 -7.88
N LYS A 85 21.44 -15.61 -6.63
CA LYS A 85 21.37 -14.27 -6.04
C LYS A 85 22.22 -13.27 -6.84
N PRO A 86 21.71 -12.03 -7.02
CA PRO A 86 22.55 -10.93 -7.49
C PRO A 86 23.73 -10.68 -6.55
N LYS A 87 24.72 -9.92 -7.02
CA LYS A 87 25.81 -9.46 -6.19
C LYS A 87 25.30 -8.68 -4.99
N GLN A 88 25.97 -8.78 -3.84
CA GLN A 88 25.53 -8.16 -2.60
C GLN A 88 25.33 -6.65 -2.72
N ASP A 89 26.17 -5.95 -3.48
CA ASP A 89 26.03 -4.51 -3.72
C ASP A 89 24.71 -4.12 -4.41
N ILE A 90 24.18 -5.01 -5.27
CA ILE A 90 22.88 -4.82 -5.94
C ILE A 90 21.75 -5.02 -4.93
N ILE A 91 21.84 -6.05 -4.08
CA ILE A 91 20.86 -6.30 -3.02
C ILE A 91 20.81 -5.13 -2.05
N ASP A 92 21.98 -4.60 -1.66
CA ASP A 92 22.06 -3.46 -0.73
C ASP A 92 21.49 -2.18 -1.34
N LYS A 93 21.74 -1.92 -2.61
CA LYS A 93 21.10 -0.81 -3.35
C LYS A 93 19.61 -0.97 -3.42
N PHE A 94 19.11 -2.19 -3.64
CA PHE A 94 17.68 -2.48 -3.68
C PHE A 94 17.02 -2.24 -2.33
N LYS A 95 17.62 -2.71 -1.23
CA LYS A 95 17.17 -2.43 0.13
C LYS A 95 17.17 -0.93 0.45
N SER A 96 18.22 -0.24 0.07
CA SER A 96 18.32 1.22 0.25
C SER A 96 17.23 1.97 -0.52
N PHE A 97 16.92 1.54 -1.74
CA PHE A 97 15.83 2.10 -2.54
C PHE A 97 14.46 1.90 -1.86
N ILE A 98 14.19 0.69 -1.34
CA ILE A 98 12.95 0.38 -0.63
C ILE A 98 12.82 1.26 0.62
N ASN A 99 13.87 1.36 1.43
CA ASN A 99 13.85 2.18 2.63
C ASN A 99 13.59 3.66 2.29
N LYS A 100 14.22 4.17 1.24
CA LYS A 100 14.09 5.56 0.83
C LYS A 100 12.65 5.95 0.50
N TYR A 101 11.94 5.18 -0.32
CA TYR A 101 10.55 5.56 -0.63
C TYR A 101 9.60 5.29 0.55
N LYS A 102 9.92 4.34 1.45
CA LYS A 102 9.16 4.14 2.69
C LYS A 102 9.34 5.27 3.71
N GLU A 103 10.45 6.01 3.64
CA GLU A 103 10.62 7.25 4.40
C GLU A 103 9.68 8.34 3.86
N ASP A 104 9.44 8.38 2.55
CA ASP A 104 8.64 9.40 1.90
C ASP A 104 7.12 9.12 1.94
N PHE A 105 6.72 7.84 1.85
CA PHE A 105 5.33 7.43 1.68
C PHE A 105 4.81 6.54 2.81
N ASP A 106 3.58 6.83 3.25
CA ASP A 106 2.79 5.94 4.09
C ASP A 106 2.17 4.81 3.25
N ILE A 107 2.88 3.70 3.13
CA ILE A 107 2.49 2.56 2.30
C ILE A 107 1.16 1.95 2.75
N VAL A 108 0.84 1.98 4.05
CA VAL A 108 -0.42 1.44 4.60
C VAL A 108 -1.62 2.26 4.12
N ASN A 109 -1.45 3.56 3.99
CA ASN A 109 -2.50 4.44 3.50
C ASN A 109 -2.56 4.52 1.98
N ILE A 110 -1.42 4.47 1.28
CA ILE A 110 -1.36 4.62 -0.18
C ILE A 110 -2.18 3.55 -0.92
N VAL A 111 -2.28 2.33 -0.38
CA VAL A 111 -3.04 1.22 -0.98
C VAL A 111 -4.55 1.47 -1.06
N LYS A 112 -5.06 2.44 -0.30
CA LYS A 112 -6.49 2.75 -0.23
C LYS A 112 -6.98 3.61 -1.39
N TYR A 113 -6.07 4.23 -2.15
CA TYR A 113 -6.41 5.27 -3.10
C TYR A 113 -6.17 4.89 -4.55
N ASN A 114 -7.09 5.35 -5.40
CA ASN A 114 -6.89 5.51 -6.83
C ASN A 114 -6.68 7.01 -7.14
N LEU A 115 -6.13 7.35 -8.31
CA LEU A 115 -5.83 8.72 -8.69
C LEU A 115 -7.04 9.67 -8.67
N ASP A 116 -8.22 9.14 -8.93
CA ASP A 116 -9.49 9.87 -8.98
C ASP A 116 -10.20 10.01 -7.62
N LYS A 117 -9.69 9.33 -6.57
CA LYS A 117 -10.35 9.26 -5.24
C LYS A 117 -9.38 9.42 -4.08
N ILE A 118 -8.47 10.37 -4.18
CA ILE A 118 -7.54 10.68 -3.08
C ILE A 118 -8.23 11.64 -2.12
N THR A 119 -8.46 11.20 -0.89
CA THR A 119 -9.16 12.00 0.14
C THR A 119 -8.24 12.47 1.28
N SER A 120 -7.03 11.92 1.39
CA SER A 120 -6.03 12.37 2.35
C SER A 120 -4.62 12.16 1.82
N SER A 121 -3.64 12.84 2.42
CA SER A 121 -2.23 12.65 2.11
C SER A 121 -1.79 11.23 2.46
N PHE A 122 -0.98 10.65 1.60
CA PHE A 122 -0.22 9.42 1.84
C PHE A 122 1.29 9.67 1.87
N PHE A 123 1.71 10.92 1.93
CA PHE A 123 3.09 11.27 2.26
C PHE A 123 3.30 11.24 3.77
N ASN A 124 4.46 10.78 4.20
CA ASN A 124 4.88 10.90 5.58
C ASN A 124 5.03 12.38 5.96
N ARG A 125 4.81 12.70 7.23
CA ARG A 125 4.92 14.07 7.74
C ARG A 125 6.34 14.63 7.51
N ASN A 126 6.40 15.93 7.25
CA ASN A 126 7.62 16.71 7.01
C ASN A 126 8.33 16.45 5.67
N ILE A 127 7.80 15.61 4.79
CA ILE A 127 8.34 15.44 3.44
C ILE A 127 7.98 16.62 2.56
N CYS A 128 6.73 17.09 2.62
CA CYS A 128 6.28 18.27 1.89
C CYS A 128 5.43 19.15 2.80
N LYS A 129 5.98 20.28 3.25
CA LYS A 129 5.31 21.21 4.17
C LYS A 129 4.01 21.79 3.58
N GLU A 130 3.94 21.95 2.28
CA GLU A 130 2.74 22.47 1.60
C GLU A 130 1.59 21.47 1.70
N ILE A 131 1.87 20.19 1.47
CA ILE A 131 0.88 19.11 1.61
C ILE A 131 0.45 18.99 3.07
N ASP A 132 1.39 19.02 4.01
CA ASP A 132 1.09 18.96 5.45
C ASP A 132 0.17 20.12 5.86
N ASN A 133 0.43 21.35 5.43
CA ASN A 133 -0.39 22.50 5.74
C ASN A 133 -1.81 22.37 5.17
N VAL A 134 -1.94 21.88 3.92
CA VAL A 134 -3.25 21.64 3.31
C VAL A 134 -4.00 20.54 4.07
N GLN A 135 -3.34 19.44 4.42
CA GLN A 135 -3.95 18.36 5.18
C GLN A 135 -4.40 18.82 6.57
N ASP A 136 -3.59 19.64 7.25
CA ASP A 136 -3.94 20.21 8.54
C ASP A 136 -5.13 21.18 8.45
N THR A 137 -5.20 21.94 7.36
CA THR A 137 -6.36 22.80 7.08
C THR A 137 -7.63 21.97 6.89
N ILE A 138 -7.58 20.89 6.10
CA ILE A 138 -8.70 19.97 5.91
C ILE A 138 -9.12 19.35 7.26
N ASN A 139 -8.18 18.86 8.05
CA ASN A 139 -8.45 18.27 9.36
C ASN A 139 -9.07 19.28 10.33
N ASN A 140 -8.62 20.55 10.31
CA ASN A 140 -9.18 21.61 11.11
C ASN A 140 -10.63 21.94 10.70
N ILE A 141 -10.92 21.97 9.42
CA ILE A 141 -12.28 22.17 8.90
C ILE A 141 -13.21 21.05 9.42
N HIS A 142 -12.81 19.79 9.28
CA HIS A 142 -13.59 18.67 9.82
C HIS A 142 -13.81 18.79 11.33
N SER A 143 -12.78 19.16 12.09
CA SER A 143 -12.90 19.40 13.54
C SER A 143 -13.89 20.52 13.88
N ILE A 144 -13.93 21.59 13.08
CA ILE A 144 -14.90 22.68 13.25
C ILE A 144 -16.32 22.17 13.00
N TYR A 145 -16.53 21.42 11.93
CA TYR A 145 -17.84 20.83 11.64
C TYR A 145 -18.31 19.88 12.74
N ASP A 146 -17.42 19.03 13.26
CA ASP A 146 -17.76 18.14 14.39
C ASP A 146 -18.18 18.92 15.65
N LYS A 147 -17.50 20.02 15.95
CA LYS A 147 -17.87 20.92 17.04
C LYS A 147 -19.23 21.56 16.81
N LEU A 148 -19.51 22.01 15.59
CA LEU A 148 -20.81 22.57 15.21
C LEU A 148 -21.93 21.51 15.33
N ILE A 149 -21.72 20.31 14.80
CA ILE A 149 -22.68 19.21 14.92
C ILE A 149 -22.99 18.90 16.39
N LYS A 150 -21.97 18.82 17.24
CA LYS A 150 -22.14 18.60 18.67
C LYS A 150 -22.93 19.72 19.34
N LYS A 151 -22.62 20.97 19.01
CA LYS A 151 -23.31 22.15 19.57
C LYS A 151 -24.80 22.15 19.17
N PHE A 152 -25.12 21.92 17.90
CA PHE A 152 -26.50 21.86 17.43
C PHE A 152 -27.25 20.63 18.00
N SER A 153 -26.60 19.47 18.11
CA SER A 153 -27.22 18.28 18.71
C SER A 153 -27.59 18.51 20.18
N ASN A 154 -26.79 19.25 20.94
CA ASN A 154 -27.08 19.58 22.31
C ASN A 154 -28.26 20.57 22.47
N LEU A 155 -28.47 21.43 21.46
CA LEU A 155 -29.61 22.39 21.47
C LEU A 155 -30.97 21.72 21.20
N ILE A 156 -30.97 20.55 20.52
CA ILE A 156 -32.19 19.86 20.05
C ILE A 156 -32.59 18.70 20.98
N GLU A 157 -31.82 18.42 22.06
CA GLU A 157 -32.06 17.34 23.04
C GLU A 157 -32.35 15.94 22.45
N VAL A 158 -31.84 15.61 21.25
CA VAL A 158 -32.07 14.34 20.54
C VAL A 158 -30.76 13.61 20.33
N ASP A 159 -30.80 12.29 20.31
CA ASP A 159 -29.68 11.34 20.14
C ASP A 159 -28.59 11.76 19.15
N LYS A 160 -27.36 11.75 19.60
CA LYS A 160 -26.17 12.40 19.02
C LYS A 160 -25.79 11.99 17.59
N ASN A 161 -26.30 10.89 17.04
CA ASN A 161 -25.74 10.32 15.81
C ASN A 161 -26.59 10.47 14.54
N SER A 162 -27.73 11.12 14.59
CA SER A 162 -28.66 11.14 13.45
C SER A 162 -29.17 12.51 12.99
N LEU A 163 -28.72 13.59 13.60
CA LEU A 163 -29.37 14.91 13.47
C LEU A 163 -28.86 15.75 12.31
N LEU A 164 -27.55 15.93 12.25
CA LEU A 164 -26.87 16.71 11.23
C LEU A 164 -25.88 15.82 10.52
N LYS A 165 -25.90 15.84 9.20
CA LYS A 165 -24.91 15.15 8.38
C LYS A 165 -24.04 16.20 7.70
N LEU A 166 -22.73 16.01 7.76
CA LEU A 166 -21.80 16.70 6.88
C LEU A 166 -21.86 16.01 5.53
N GLU A 167 -22.24 16.75 4.52
CA GLU A 167 -22.30 16.30 3.14
C GLU A 167 -21.38 17.17 2.28
N HIS A 168 -20.95 16.64 1.16
CA HIS A 168 -20.12 17.32 0.19
C HIS A 168 -20.67 17.07 -1.22
N ASN A 169 -20.73 18.11 -2.01
CA ASN A 169 -20.92 18.00 -3.44
C ASN A 169 -19.94 18.94 -4.17
N ASP A 170 -19.75 18.71 -5.47
CA ASP A 170 -18.81 19.47 -6.27
C ASP A 170 -19.24 20.94 -6.52
N ARG A 171 -20.53 21.24 -6.35
CA ARG A 171 -21.09 22.57 -6.61
C ARG A 171 -21.01 23.47 -5.38
N ASP A 172 -21.38 22.94 -4.20
CA ASP A 172 -21.62 23.73 -2.99
C ASP A 172 -20.50 23.49 -1.95
N GLY A 173 -19.60 22.53 -2.20
CA GLY A 173 -18.56 22.12 -1.25
C GLY A 173 -19.12 21.37 -0.06
N TYR A 174 -18.57 21.60 1.13
CA TYR A 174 -19.03 20.99 2.37
C TYR A 174 -20.21 21.77 2.96
N TYR A 175 -21.30 21.06 3.31
CA TYR A 175 -22.47 21.64 3.94
C TYR A 175 -23.08 20.70 4.98
N LEU A 176 -23.86 21.26 5.87
CA LEU A 176 -24.61 20.49 6.88
C LEU A 176 -26.04 20.27 6.38
N SER A 177 -26.45 19.02 6.23
CA SER A 177 -27.80 18.63 5.87
C SER A 177 -28.64 18.28 7.10
N LEU A 178 -29.92 18.65 7.04
CA LEU A 178 -30.90 18.51 8.11
C LEU A 178 -32.27 18.20 7.54
N THR A 179 -33.03 17.32 8.18
CA THR A 179 -34.42 17.07 7.75
C THR A 179 -35.35 18.24 8.10
N ASN A 180 -36.37 18.50 7.27
CA ASN A 180 -37.31 19.60 7.50
C ASN A 180 -38.00 19.56 8.86
N LYS A 181 -38.30 18.38 9.40
CA LYS A 181 -38.87 18.22 10.75
C LYS A 181 -37.93 18.78 11.84
N ARG A 182 -36.62 18.55 11.68
CA ARG A 182 -35.60 18.98 12.61
C ARG A 182 -35.23 20.46 12.43
N ALA A 183 -35.29 20.95 11.19
CA ALA A 183 -35.09 22.38 10.91
C ALA A 183 -36.15 23.24 11.58
N ASN A 184 -37.39 22.77 11.72
CA ASN A 184 -38.45 23.51 12.43
C ASN A 184 -38.20 23.61 13.93
N ILE A 185 -37.56 22.63 14.55
CA ILE A 185 -37.20 22.68 15.99
C ILE A 185 -36.08 23.71 16.22
N LEU A 186 -35.17 23.91 15.26
CA LEU A 186 -34.11 24.94 15.39
C LEU A 186 -34.62 26.37 15.15
N LYS A 187 -35.81 26.53 14.56
CA LYS A 187 -36.43 27.86 14.30
C LYS A 187 -37.37 28.31 15.42
N SER A 188 -37.78 27.39 16.28
CA SER A 188 -38.55 27.70 17.49
C SER A 188 -37.65 28.08 18.64
#